data_ff856f9c74d89f04b04d8050a382480c
#
_entry.id   ff856f9c74d89f04b04d8050a382480c
#
_cell.length_a   1.000
_cell.length_b   1.000
_cell.length_c   1.000
_cell.angle_alpha   90.00
_cell.angle_beta   90.00
_cell.angle_gamma   90.00
#
_symmetry.space_group_name_H-M   'P 1'
#
loop_
_entity.id
_entity.type
_entity.pdbx_description
1 polymer ?
#
loop_
_entity_poly.entity_id
_entity_poly.type
_entity_poly.pdbx_seq_one_letter_code
_entity_poly.pdbx_strand_id
1 'polypeptide(L)'
;ATVLTALDAALGDFDQRSVFRYLRSALSGVDYDTCDRLENYAFLWDIRGNRWLSDWKNHPDGLGNDWTEEAKSRLELLDQERRRLMEPLEQLRQGFRDASSLNSQVEALYQFLERVGMEQRLEAMAQELDETGSNRESQILNQLWEILMSALEQMYDVLGQTHWEPEHFVR
;
A
#
# COMPACT_ATOMS: atom_id res chain seq x y z
N ALA A 1 2.65 11.53 -4.84
CA ALA A 1 3.78 10.63 -4.53
C ALA A 1 3.31 9.33 -3.87
N THR A 2 2.49 9.40 -2.82
CA THR A 2 2.13 8.26 -1.97
C THR A 2 1.25 7.21 -2.68
N VAL A 3 0.27 7.63 -3.48
CA VAL A 3 -0.57 6.71 -4.29
C VAL A 3 0.28 5.97 -5.34
N LEU A 4 1.27 6.66 -5.92
CA LEU A 4 2.17 6.05 -6.90
C LEU A 4 3.01 4.92 -6.31
N THR A 5 3.37 4.96 -5.01
CA THR A 5 4.11 3.84 -4.40
C THR A 5 3.27 2.57 -4.31
N ALA A 6 1.95 2.70 -4.09
CA ALA A 6 1.04 1.56 -4.09
C ALA A 6 0.87 0.98 -5.50
N LEU A 7 0.71 1.85 -6.50
CA LEU A 7 0.64 1.43 -7.91
C LEU A 7 1.96 0.77 -8.36
N ASP A 8 3.11 1.37 -8.04
CA ASP A 8 4.43 0.77 -8.32
C ASP A 8 4.54 -0.63 -7.70
N ALA A 9 4.12 -0.80 -6.45
CA ALA A 9 4.17 -2.10 -5.77
C ALA A 9 3.22 -3.12 -6.40
N ALA A 10 1.96 -2.75 -6.63
CA ALA A 10 0.93 -3.65 -7.14
C ALA A 10 1.18 -4.03 -8.61
N LEU A 11 1.51 -3.06 -9.47
CA LEU A 11 1.71 -3.26 -10.91
C LEU A 11 3.14 -3.71 -11.26
N GLY A 12 4.13 -3.41 -10.41
CA GLY A 12 5.52 -3.84 -10.51
C GLY A 12 5.78 -5.27 -10.00
N ASP A 13 4.74 -6.10 -9.96
CA ASP A 13 4.82 -7.52 -9.59
C ASP A 13 5.37 -7.77 -8.17
N PHE A 14 5.12 -6.83 -7.25
CA PHE A 14 5.58 -6.87 -5.86
C PHE A 14 7.09 -7.02 -5.72
N ASP A 15 7.85 -6.31 -6.56
CA ASP A 15 9.30 -6.24 -6.36
C ASP A 15 9.61 -5.66 -4.96
N GLN A 16 10.70 -6.12 -4.37
CA GLN A 16 11.05 -5.82 -2.98
C GLN A 16 11.18 -4.31 -2.73
N ARG A 17 11.79 -3.58 -3.67
CA ARG A 17 12.02 -2.14 -3.54
C ARG A 17 10.71 -1.35 -3.53
N SER A 18 9.79 -1.66 -4.44
CA SER A 18 8.49 -0.98 -4.55
C SER A 18 7.62 -1.28 -3.33
N VAL A 19 7.60 -2.54 -2.85
CA VAL A 19 6.89 -2.90 -1.62
C VAL A 19 7.46 -2.15 -0.42
N PHE A 20 8.78 -2.07 -0.24
CA PHE A 20 9.38 -1.31 0.86
C PHE A 20 9.04 0.18 0.80
N ARG A 21 9.03 0.78 -0.39
CA ARG A 21 8.58 2.18 -0.56
C ARG A 21 7.11 2.36 -0.15
N TYR A 22 6.25 1.41 -0.48
CA TYR A 22 4.86 1.42 -0.04
C TYR A 22 4.75 1.28 1.48
N LEU A 23 5.44 0.31 2.10
CA LEU A 23 5.43 0.09 3.55
C LEU A 23 5.84 1.35 4.32
N ARG A 24 6.82 2.10 3.82
CA ARG A 24 7.29 3.36 4.42
C ARG A 24 6.43 4.57 4.05
N SER A 25 5.39 4.39 3.28
CA SER A 25 4.47 5.47 2.92
C SER A 25 3.35 5.62 3.95
N ALA A 26 2.76 6.83 4.02
CA ALA A 26 1.62 7.09 4.88
C ALA A 26 0.40 6.19 4.59
N LEU A 27 0.28 5.65 3.37
CA LEU A 27 -0.82 4.75 2.99
C LEU A 27 -0.78 3.40 3.69
N SER A 28 0.39 2.89 4.05
CA SER A 28 0.50 1.59 4.72
C SER A 28 -0.08 1.62 6.13
N GLY A 29 0.02 2.77 6.81
CA GLY A 29 -0.36 2.93 8.21
C GLY A 29 0.44 2.05 9.17
N VAL A 30 1.64 1.72 8.77
CA VAL A 30 2.56 0.88 9.56
C VAL A 30 3.51 1.79 10.33
N ASP A 31 3.73 1.49 11.59
CA ASP A 31 4.77 2.13 12.38
C ASP A 31 6.18 1.67 11.91
N TYR A 32 7.19 2.47 12.25
CA TYR A 32 8.57 2.22 11.83
C TYR A 32 9.10 0.85 12.29
N ASP A 33 8.78 0.43 13.51
CA ASP A 33 9.26 -0.83 14.07
C ASP A 33 8.68 -2.03 13.31
N THR A 34 7.39 -1.98 13.00
CA THR A 34 6.73 -3.03 12.22
C THR A 34 7.26 -3.04 10.77
N CYS A 35 7.46 -1.86 10.17
CA CYS A 35 8.07 -1.74 8.84
C CYS A 35 9.46 -2.38 8.82
N ASP A 36 10.33 -2.04 9.77
CA ASP A 36 11.68 -2.59 9.86
C ASP A 36 11.68 -4.11 10.07
N ARG A 37 10.77 -4.63 10.89
CA ARG A 37 10.64 -6.09 11.09
C ARG A 37 10.21 -6.82 9.82
N LEU A 38 9.24 -6.27 9.08
CA LEU A 38 8.79 -6.83 7.81
C LEU A 38 9.88 -6.79 6.75
N GLU A 39 10.60 -5.67 6.65
CA GLU A 39 11.72 -5.52 5.72
C GLU A 39 12.86 -6.47 6.05
N ASN A 40 13.23 -6.58 7.33
CA ASN A 40 14.28 -7.51 7.78
C ASN A 40 13.94 -8.96 7.45
N TYR A 41 12.70 -9.38 7.72
CA TYR A 41 12.25 -10.73 7.35
C TYR A 41 12.28 -10.95 5.84
N ALA A 42 11.74 -9.98 5.09
CA ALA A 42 11.71 -10.06 3.63
C ALA A 42 13.11 -10.09 3.03
N PHE A 43 14.06 -9.33 3.59
CA PHE A 43 15.44 -9.33 3.17
C PHE A 43 16.13 -10.67 3.50
N LEU A 44 15.95 -11.17 4.72
CA LEU A 44 16.53 -12.41 5.22
C LEU A 44 16.12 -13.63 4.37
N TRP A 45 14.87 -13.67 3.93
CA TRP A 45 14.28 -14.78 3.22
C TRP A 45 14.06 -14.53 1.72
N ASP A 46 14.61 -13.43 1.19
CA ASP A 46 14.47 -13.04 -0.22
C ASP A 46 12.99 -13.02 -0.68
N ILE A 47 12.13 -12.37 0.11
CA ILE A 47 10.71 -12.26 -0.19
C ILE A 47 10.51 -11.23 -1.31
N ARG A 48 10.00 -11.68 -2.46
CA ARG A 48 9.67 -10.85 -3.61
C ARG A 48 8.58 -11.51 -4.45
N GLY A 49 7.90 -10.75 -5.27
CA GLY A 49 6.83 -11.24 -6.13
C GLY A 49 5.71 -11.91 -5.32
N ASN A 50 5.18 -12.99 -5.82
CA ASN A 50 4.09 -13.72 -5.17
C ASN A 50 4.43 -14.29 -3.78
N ARG A 51 5.70 -14.30 -3.37
CA ARG A 51 6.07 -14.70 -2.01
C ARG A 51 5.54 -13.73 -0.94
N TRP A 52 5.26 -12.50 -1.31
CA TRP A 52 4.55 -11.55 -0.45
C TRP A 52 3.10 -11.96 -0.15
N LEU A 53 2.49 -12.75 -1.03
CA LEU A 53 1.09 -13.20 -0.90
C LEU A 53 0.98 -14.57 -0.24
N SER A 54 2.10 -15.27 -0.06
CA SER A 54 2.14 -16.60 0.54
C SER A 54 2.39 -16.51 2.05
N ASP A 55 1.88 -17.47 2.82
CA ASP A 55 2.14 -17.55 4.26
C ASP A 55 3.63 -17.66 4.55
N TRP A 56 4.11 -16.85 5.48
CA TRP A 56 5.49 -16.90 5.93
C TRP A 56 5.67 -18.01 6.96
N LYS A 57 6.68 -18.86 6.76
CA LYS A 57 6.89 -20.09 7.56
C LYS A 57 8.31 -20.24 8.05
N ASN A 58 9.20 -19.36 7.62
CA ASN A 58 10.62 -19.44 8.00
C ASN A 58 10.84 -18.79 9.37
N HIS A 59 11.91 -19.22 10.04
CA HIS A 59 12.23 -18.68 11.37
C HIS A 59 12.53 -17.17 11.30
N PRO A 60 11.94 -16.33 12.18
CA PRO A 60 12.11 -14.86 12.12
C PRO A 60 13.56 -14.40 12.30
N ASP A 61 14.40 -15.18 12.96
CA ASP A 61 15.81 -14.85 13.20
C ASP A 61 16.78 -15.57 12.24
N GLY A 62 16.27 -16.26 11.21
CA GLY A 62 17.08 -16.91 10.19
C GLY A 62 17.33 -18.40 10.43
N LEU A 63 18.21 -18.96 9.60
CA LEU A 63 18.54 -20.38 9.62
C LEU A 63 19.34 -20.76 10.89
N GLY A 64 19.10 -21.98 11.37
CA GLY A 64 19.86 -22.55 12.48
C GLY A 64 19.42 -22.12 13.87
N ASN A 65 18.35 -21.33 13.98
CA ASN A 65 17.77 -20.96 15.27
C ASN A 65 16.72 -21.97 15.72
N ASP A 66 16.64 -22.22 17.01
CA ASP A 66 15.66 -23.12 17.61
C ASP A 66 14.28 -22.47 17.67
N TRP A 67 13.25 -23.24 17.34
CA TRP A 67 11.88 -22.80 17.44
C TRP A 67 11.41 -22.73 18.89
N THR A 68 11.25 -21.53 19.40
CA THR A 68 10.61 -21.23 20.69
C THR A 68 9.18 -20.75 20.47
N GLU A 69 8.36 -20.78 21.53
CA GLU A 69 6.99 -20.22 21.47
C GLU A 69 7.01 -18.72 21.15
N GLU A 70 8.03 -18.01 21.63
CA GLU A 70 8.23 -16.59 21.32
C GLU A 70 8.54 -16.37 19.84
N ALA A 71 9.40 -17.18 19.23
CA ALA A 71 9.71 -17.11 17.80
C ALA A 71 8.47 -17.42 16.94
N LYS A 72 7.65 -18.40 17.34
CA LYS A 72 6.38 -18.71 16.66
C LYS A 72 5.41 -17.54 16.72
N SER A 73 5.23 -16.95 17.91
CA SER A 73 4.34 -15.79 18.09
C SER A 73 4.82 -14.58 17.28
N ARG A 74 6.12 -14.32 17.22
CA ARG A 74 6.68 -13.23 16.39
C ARG A 74 6.43 -13.48 14.90
N LEU A 75 6.60 -14.70 14.43
CA LEU A 75 6.31 -15.05 13.04
C LEU A 75 4.83 -14.88 12.71
N GLU A 76 3.94 -15.30 13.61
CA GLU A 76 2.50 -15.16 13.43
C GLU A 76 2.09 -13.69 13.32
N LEU A 77 2.61 -12.82 14.18
CA LEU A 77 2.38 -11.37 14.11
C LEU A 77 2.90 -10.77 12.79
N LEU A 78 4.10 -11.15 12.37
CA LEU A 78 4.67 -10.70 11.09
C LEU A 78 3.81 -11.14 9.91
N ASP A 79 3.33 -12.38 9.92
CA ASP A 79 2.48 -12.89 8.82
C ASP A 79 1.09 -12.26 8.82
N GLN A 80 0.53 -11.94 9.98
CA GLN A 80 -0.72 -11.18 10.09
C GLN A 80 -0.57 -9.75 9.52
N GLU A 81 0.50 -9.04 9.90
CA GLU A 81 0.78 -7.71 9.34
C GLU A 81 1.04 -7.75 7.84
N ARG A 82 1.80 -8.73 7.36
CA ARG A 82 1.97 -8.95 5.92
C ARG A 82 0.63 -9.08 5.22
N ARG A 83 -0.26 -9.96 5.71
CA ARG A 83 -1.59 -10.17 5.09
C ARG A 83 -2.38 -8.87 5.04
N ARG A 84 -2.47 -8.17 6.16
CA ARG A 84 -3.18 -6.88 6.26
C ARG A 84 -2.70 -5.86 5.24
N LEU A 85 -1.39 -5.81 4.99
CA LEU A 85 -0.76 -4.84 4.10
C LEU A 85 -0.82 -5.25 2.63
N MET A 86 -0.72 -6.54 2.36
CA MET A 86 -0.64 -7.03 0.97
C MET A 86 -2.01 -7.27 0.35
N GLU A 87 -3.04 -7.55 1.15
CA GLU A 87 -4.39 -7.80 0.65
C GLU A 87 -4.95 -6.64 -0.18
N PRO A 88 -4.90 -5.36 0.27
CA PRO A 88 -5.35 -4.24 -0.55
C PRO A 88 -4.55 -4.07 -1.85
N LEU A 89 -3.24 -4.29 -1.81
CA LEU A 89 -2.38 -4.21 -2.99
C LEU A 89 -2.67 -5.34 -3.99
N GLU A 90 -2.93 -6.56 -3.52
CA GLU A 90 -3.31 -7.67 -4.39
C GLU A 90 -4.63 -7.40 -5.09
N GLN A 91 -5.61 -6.86 -4.37
CA GLN A 91 -6.91 -6.50 -4.95
C GLN A 91 -6.78 -5.36 -5.95
N LEU A 92 -5.93 -4.35 -5.68
CA LEU A 92 -5.59 -3.31 -6.63
C LEU A 92 -4.99 -3.91 -7.91
N ARG A 93 -4.00 -4.79 -7.77
CA ARG A 93 -3.39 -5.50 -8.90
C ARG A 93 -4.41 -6.28 -9.70
N GLN A 94 -5.28 -7.03 -9.03
CA GLN A 94 -6.31 -7.81 -9.69
C GLN A 94 -7.33 -6.92 -10.40
N GLY A 95 -7.77 -5.83 -9.77
CA GLY A 95 -8.67 -4.86 -10.37
C GLY A 95 -8.10 -4.26 -11.66
N PHE A 96 -6.81 -3.93 -11.69
CA PHE A 96 -6.15 -3.45 -12.90
C PHE A 96 -5.98 -4.52 -13.97
N ARG A 97 -5.71 -5.77 -13.60
CA ARG A 97 -5.60 -6.90 -14.55
C ARG A 97 -6.94 -7.25 -15.20
N ASP A 98 -8.01 -7.18 -14.44
CA ASP A 98 -9.36 -7.50 -14.90
C ASP A 98 -10.04 -6.30 -15.61
N ALA A 99 -9.46 -5.11 -15.49
CA ALA A 99 -10.01 -3.90 -16.06
C ALA A 99 -10.03 -3.96 -17.60
N SER A 100 -11.20 -3.73 -18.17
CA SER A 100 -11.39 -3.64 -19.63
C SER A 100 -11.44 -2.19 -20.14
N SER A 101 -11.47 -1.20 -19.23
CA SER A 101 -11.57 0.23 -19.54
C SER A 101 -10.88 1.06 -18.46
N LEU A 102 -10.63 2.33 -18.75
CA LEU A 102 -10.11 3.27 -17.75
C LEU A 102 -11.07 3.40 -16.56
N ASN A 103 -12.39 3.38 -16.78
CA ASN A 103 -13.35 3.42 -15.68
C ASN A 103 -13.13 2.31 -14.68
N SER A 104 -12.95 1.06 -15.15
CA SER A 104 -12.68 -0.07 -14.24
C SER A 104 -11.34 0.05 -13.53
N GLN A 105 -10.33 0.69 -14.14
CA GLN A 105 -9.06 0.98 -13.47
C GLN A 105 -9.22 2.07 -12.39
N VAL A 106 -9.98 3.13 -12.69
CA VAL A 106 -10.31 4.20 -11.73
C VAL A 106 -11.12 3.65 -10.56
N GLU A 107 -12.10 2.78 -10.83
CA GLU A 107 -12.86 2.10 -9.77
C GLU A 107 -11.97 1.24 -8.87
N ALA A 108 -11.05 0.48 -9.45
CA ALA A 108 -10.11 -0.33 -8.67
C ALA A 108 -9.21 0.52 -7.79
N LEU A 109 -8.74 1.66 -8.30
CA LEU A 109 -7.94 2.62 -7.54
C LEU A 109 -8.76 3.27 -6.42
N TYR A 110 -9.99 3.70 -6.70
CA TYR A 110 -10.89 4.27 -5.70
C TYR A 110 -11.15 3.28 -4.55
N GLN A 111 -11.51 2.03 -4.88
CA GLN A 111 -11.74 0.98 -3.89
C GLN A 111 -10.49 0.70 -3.04
N PHE A 112 -9.31 0.75 -3.64
CA PHE A 112 -8.05 0.64 -2.88
C PHE A 112 -7.90 1.79 -1.88
N LEU A 113 -8.11 3.04 -2.31
CA LEU A 113 -7.98 4.22 -1.45
C LEU A 113 -8.97 4.19 -0.27
N GLU A 114 -10.21 3.78 -0.51
CA GLU A 114 -11.19 3.57 0.56
C GLU A 114 -10.73 2.49 1.54
N ARG A 115 -10.28 1.35 1.02
CA ARG A 115 -9.88 0.20 1.82
C ARG A 115 -8.68 0.47 2.73
N VAL A 116 -7.70 1.24 2.25
CA VAL A 116 -6.57 1.68 3.08
C VAL A 116 -6.91 2.83 4.01
N GLY A 117 -8.13 3.37 3.94
CA GLY A 117 -8.60 4.48 4.78
C GLY A 117 -7.85 5.78 4.50
N MET A 118 -7.63 6.10 3.22
CA MET A 118 -6.83 7.26 2.82
C MET A 118 -7.39 8.57 3.38
N GLU A 119 -8.72 8.77 3.30
CA GLU A 119 -9.41 9.96 3.82
C GLU A 119 -9.12 10.15 5.31
N GLN A 120 -9.40 9.13 6.13
CA GLN A 120 -9.22 9.17 7.57
C GLN A 120 -7.75 9.40 7.97
N ARG A 121 -6.80 8.88 7.18
CA ARG A 121 -5.37 9.12 7.41
C ARG A 121 -4.97 10.56 7.12
N LEU A 122 -5.48 11.12 6.02
CA LEU A 122 -5.23 12.53 5.68
C LEU A 122 -5.82 13.46 6.74
N GLU A 123 -7.04 13.19 7.22
CA GLU A 123 -7.66 13.94 8.31
C GLU A 123 -6.85 13.86 9.61
N ALA A 124 -6.41 12.66 10.01
CA ALA A 124 -5.59 12.47 11.20
C ALA A 124 -4.24 13.22 11.11
N MET A 125 -3.58 13.15 9.96
CA MET A 125 -2.34 13.89 9.71
C MET A 125 -2.57 15.42 9.71
N ALA A 126 -3.69 15.89 9.16
CA ALA A 126 -4.04 17.31 9.18
C ALA A 126 -4.27 17.80 10.60
N GLN A 127 -4.96 17.02 11.43
CA GLN A 127 -5.18 17.33 12.85
C GLN A 127 -3.86 17.42 13.63
N GLU A 128 -2.94 16.48 13.42
CA GLU A 128 -1.61 16.50 14.06
C GLU A 128 -0.81 17.75 13.67
N LEU A 129 -0.90 18.18 12.41
CA LEU A 129 -0.27 19.42 11.96
C LEU A 129 -0.90 20.67 12.58
N ASP A 130 -2.22 20.70 12.73
CA ASP A 130 -2.91 21.82 13.41
C ASP A 130 -2.47 21.93 14.87
N GLU A 131 -2.36 20.81 15.57
CA GLU A 131 -1.90 20.77 16.98
C GLU A 131 -0.46 21.26 17.13
N THR A 132 0.37 21.08 16.11
CA THR A 132 1.76 21.56 16.07
C THR A 132 1.91 22.99 15.52
N GLY A 133 0.80 23.64 15.13
CA GLY A 133 0.77 25.00 14.61
C GLY A 133 1.08 25.14 13.12
N SER A 134 1.11 24.04 12.38
CA SER A 134 1.37 23.99 10.93
C SER A 134 0.06 24.11 10.12
N ASN A 135 -0.70 25.17 10.37
CA ASN A 135 -2.07 25.34 9.84
C ASN A 135 -2.14 25.34 8.30
N ARG A 136 -1.09 25.79 7.62
CA ARG A 136 -1.07 25.82 6.14
C ARG A 136 -0.96 24.41 5.57
N GLU A 137 -0.09 23.60 6.15
CA GLU A 137 0.11 22.20 5.75
C GLU A 137 -1.13 21.37 6.06
N SER A 138 -1.78 21.59 7.20
CA SER A 138 -3.06 20.98 7.55
C SER A 138 -4.14 21.29 6.51
N GLN A 139 -4.31 22.57 6.14
CA GLN A 139 -5.27 22.96 5.10
C GLN A 139 -5.03 22.26 3.75
N ILE A 140 -3.76 22.11 3.36
CA ILE A 140 -3.40 21.39 2.13
C ILE A 140 -3.82 19.93 2.22
N LEU A 141 -3.58 19.25 3.36
CA LEU A 141 -3.97 17.85 3.54
C LEU A 141 -5.48 17.66 3.51
N ASN A 142 -6.26 18.56 4.14
CA ASN A 142 -7.72 18.51 4.14
C ASN A 142 -8.32 18.67 2.72
N GLN A 143 -7.65 19.43 1.85
CA GLN A 143 -8.09 19.61 0.46
C GLN A 143 -7.62 18.47 -0.46
N LEU A 144 -6.59 17.72 -0.06
CA LEU A 144 -5.94 16.74 -0.94
C LEU A 144 -6.89 15.59 -1.31
N TRP A 145 -7.76 15.16 -0.38
CA TRP A 145 -8.75 14.13 -0.65
C TRP A 145 -9.76 14.58 -1.71
N GLU A 146 -10.33 15.77 -1.55
CA GLU A 146 -11.29 16.34 -2.51
C GLU A 146 -10.67 16.51 -3.91
N ILE A 147 -9.42 17.00 -3.97
CA ILE A 147 -8.68 17.13 -5.22
C ILE A 147 -8.47 15.77 -5.90
N LEU A 148 -8.09 14.75 -5.12
CA LEU A 148 -7.88 13.40 -5.63
C LEU A 148 -9.20 12.81 -6.17
N MET A 149 -10.29 12.92 -5.41
CA MET A 149 -11.60 12.44 -5.83
C MET A 149 -12.11 13.16 -7.09
N SER A 150 -11.99 14.48 -7.14
CA SER A 150 -12.35 15.25 -8.33
C SER A 150 -11.54 14.86 -9.57
N ALA A 151 -10.24 14.57 -9.39
CA ALA A 151 -9.41 14.08 -10.49
C ALA A 151 -9.87 12.70 -10.99
N LEU A 152 -10.19 11.77 -10.09
CA LEU A 152 -10.70 10.44 -10.44
C LEU A 152 -12.06 10.51 -11.14
N GLU A 153 -12.97 11.37 -10.67
CA GLU A 153 -14.27 11.63 -11.32
C GLU A 153 -14.07 12.19 -12.73
N GLN A 154 -13.18 13.17 -12.92
CA GLN A 154 -12.89 13.71 -14.24
C GLN A 154 -12.31 12.65 -15.20
N MET A 155 -11.42 11.79 -14.70
CA MET A 155 -10.89 10.67 -15.50
C MET A 155 -12.00 9.71 -15.90
N TYR A 156 -12.90 9.39 -14.97
CA TYR A 156 -14.04 8.50 -15.19
C TYR A 156 -15.00 9.07 -16.25
N ASP A 157 -15.36 10.34 -16.15
CA ASP A 157 -16.35 10.98 -17.04
C ASP A 157 -15.81 11.26 -18.45
N VAL A 158 -14.54 11.71 -18.54
CA VAL A 158 -13.98 12.20 -19.82
C VAL A 158 -13.37 11.06 -20.65
N LEU A 159 -12.69 10.11 -20.00
CA LEU A 159 -11.89 9.10 -20.68
C LEU A 159 -12.51 7.68 -20.59
N GLY A 160 -13.61 7.53 -19.90
CA GLY A 160 -14.18 6.32 -19.32
C GLY A 160 -14.17 5.05 -20.15
N GLN A 161 -14.36 5.12 -21.44
CA GLN A 161 -14.39 3.94 -22.33
C GLN A 161 -13.05 3.68 -23.05
N THR A 162 -12.05 4.50 -22.79
CA THR A 162 -10.73 4.33 -23.38
C THR A 162 -9.98 3.20 -22.66
N HIS A 163 -9.40 2.26 -23.38
CA HIS A 163 -8.50 1.25 -22.81
C HIS A 163 -7.12 1.87 -22.61
N TRP A 164 -6.60 1.80 -21.39
CA TRP A 164 -5.26 2.25 -21.05
C TRP A 164 -4.44 1.09 -20.52
N GLU A 165 -3.21 0.99 -20.99
CA GLU A 165 -2.25 0.05 -20.42
C GLU A 165 -1.89 0.53 -19.00
N PRO A 166 -1.80 -0.38 -17.99
CA PRO A 166 -1.50 -0.03 -16.60
C PRO A 166 -0.25 0.83 -16.43
N GLU A 167 0.74 0.65 -17.30
CA GLU A 167 2.01 1.40 -17.30
C GLU A 167 1.83 2.91 -17.54
N HIS A 168 0.74 3.33 -18.13
CA HIS A 168 0.45 4.75 -18.38
C HIS A 168 -0.04 5.48 -17.12
N PHE A 169 -0.51 4.75 -16.08
CA PHE A 169 -0.92 5.33 -14.80
C PHE A 169 0.26 5.82 -13.95
N VAL A 170 1.44 5.30 -14.18
CA VAL A 170 2.63 5.51 -13.33
C VAL A 170 3.61 6.54 -13.94
N ARG A 171 3.33 7.03 -15.14
CA ARG A 171 4.13 8.07 -15.83
C ARG A 171 3.49 9.44 -15.72
#